data_0f8df01c9a3bdfc590c2c89509c59ea9
#
_entry.id   0f8df01c9a3bdfc590c2c89509c59ea9
#
_cell.length_a   1.000
_cell.length_b   1.000
_cell.length_c   1.000
_cell.angle_alpha   90.00
_cell.angle_beta   90.00
_cell.angle_gamma   90.00
#
_symmetry.space_group_name_H-M   'P 1'
#
loop_
_entity.id
_entity.type
_entity.pdbx_description
1 polymer ?
#
loop_
_entity_poly.entity_id
_entity_poly.type
_entity_poly.pdbx_seq_one_letter_code
_entity_poly.pdbx_strand_id
1 'polypeptide(L)'
;MPDAGVQSRPHFASVVLDVDSTLSGIEGIDWLASLRGPAMAAKISALTDRAMRGEITLDSVYGERLRMIAPTRAEIEALGRRYVEEIAPGAAEAIARLRKAGVAIALVSGGLREAIVPLAQLVGAGDALTAVSIRFDERGNYAGFDERSPLATQQGKAQVVRDLALGAPVLGVGDGATDLAMKPAVSAFGAFTGFARRDPVVRGADYTIESFAQLEALVLG
;
A
#
# COMPACT_ATOMS: atom_id res chain seq x y z
N MET A 1 22.61 -1.88 -40.10
CA MET A 1 22.62 -1.46 -38.69
C MET A 1 21.19 -1.25 -38.31
N PRO A 2 20.56 -2.09 -37.46
CA PRO A 2 19.22 -1.78 -36.99
C PRO A 2 19.34 -0.60 -36.00
N ASP A 3 18.51 0.37 -36.23
CA ASP A 3 18.31 1.58 -35.46
C ASP A 3 18.06 1.19 -34.00
N ALA A 4 18.97 1.56 -33.09
CA ALA A 4 18.74 1.42 -31.66
C ALA A 4 17.70 2.47 -31.32
N GLY A 5 16.42 2.05 -31.35
CA GLY A 5 15.29 2.91 -30.96
C GLY A 5 15.62 3.60 -29.64
N VAL A 6 15.67 4.91 -29.68
CA VAL A 6 15.76 5.76 -28.51
C VAL A 6 14.54 5.43 -27.65
N GLN A 7 14.73 4.56 -26.65
CA GLN A 7 13.69 4.35 -25.64
C GLN A 7 13.49 5.70 -24.96
N SER A 8 12.32 6.30 -25.13
CA SER A 8 11.93 7.51 -24.41
C SER A 8 12.11 7.24 -22.91
N ARG A 9 12.69 8.20 -22.19
CA ARG A 9 12.81 8.06 -20.72
C ARG A 9 11.41 8.04 -20.13
N PRO A 10 11.12 7.17 -19.14
CA PRO A 10 9.86 7.17 -18.42
C PRO A 10 9.55 8.57 -17.87
N HIS A 11 8.28 8.95 -17.84
CA HIS A 11 7.83 10.22 -17.22
C HIS A 11 8.13 10.27 -15.73
N PHE A 12 8.16 9.10 -15.06
CA PHE A 12 8.52 8.97 -13.66
C PHE A 12 9.68 7.98 -13.51
N ALA A 13 10.70 8.38 -12.76
CA ALA A 13 11.86 7.54 -12.46
C ALA A 13 11.58 6.53 -11.35
N SER A 14 10.60 6.85 -10.48
CA SER A 14 10.20 6.00 -9.35
C SER A 14 8.69 6.01 -9.14
N VAL A 15 8.14 4.89 -8.68
CA VAL A 15 6.74 4.75 -8.27
C VAL A 15 6.70 4.22 -6.85
N VAL A 16 5.97 4.90 -5.98
CA VAL A 16 5.62 4.45 -4.62
C VAL A 16 4.19 3.95 -4.65
N LEU A 17 3.98 2.69 -4.33
CA LEU A 17 2.66 2.05 -4.32
C LEU A 17 2.22 1.73 -2.89
N ASP A 18 0.98 2.05 -2.57
CA ASP A 18 0.28 1.42 -1.46
C ASP A 18 -0.09 -0.03 -1.78
N VAL A 19 -0.51 -0.79 -0.76
CA VAL A 19 -0.86 -2.21 -0.88
C VAL A 19 -2.36 -2.43 -0.75
N ASP A 20 -2.95 -2.09 0.40
CA ASP A 20 -4.37 -2.31 0.68
C ASP A 20 -5.24 -1.47 -0.28
N SER A 21 -6.26 -2.06 -0.90
CA SER A 21 -7.14 -1.42 -1.89
C SER A 21 -6.40 -0.72 -3.05
N THR A 22 -5.12 -1.05 -3.27
CA THR A 22 -4.29 -0.50 -4.37
C THR A 22 -3.59 -1.61 -5.13
N LEU A 23 -2.53 -2.24 -4.58
CA LEU A 23 -1.84 -3.38 -5.19
C LEU A 23 -2.64 -4.68 -5.02
N SER A 24 -3.40 -4.80 -3.93
CA SER A 24 -4.32 -5.90 -3.65
C SER A 24 -5.69 -5.36 -3.27
N GLY A 25 -6.76 -6.05 -3.65
CA GLY A 25 -8.16 -5.67 -3.40
C GLY A 25 -8.62 -5.86 -1.95
N ILE A 26 -7.72 -6.20 -1.03
CA ILE A 26 -8.05 -6.49 0.36
C ILE A 26 -7.65 -5.35 1.30
N GLU A 27 -8.43 -5.14 2.34
CA GLU A 27 -8.07 -4.36 3.52
C GLU A 27 -7.62 -5.35 4.61
N GLY A 28 -6.31 -5.46 4.83
CA GLY A 28 -5.74 -6.57 5.62
C GLY A 28 -6.22 -6.60 7.07
N ILE A 29 -6.28 -5.44 7.76
CA ILE A 29 -6.77 -5.35 9.14
C ILE A 29 -8.26 -5.68 9.22
N ASP A 30 -9.05 -5.27 8.22
CA ASP A 30 -10.49 -5.56 8.16
C ASP A 30 -10.75 -7.05 7.89
N TRP A 31 -9.94 -7.67 7.03
CA TRP A 31 -10.00 -9.11 6.82
C TRP A 31 -9.70 -9.88 8.12
N LEU A 32 -8.67 -9.51 8.87
CA LEU A 32 -8.37 -10.12 10.16
C LEU A 32 -9.52 -9.93 11.17
N ALA A 33 -10.17 -8.76 11.17
CA ALA A 33 -11.33 -8.49 12.00
C ALA A 33 -12.50 -9.40 11.67
N SER A 34 -12.70 -9.76 10.38
CA SER A 34 -13.76 -10.65 9.93
C SER A 34 -13.66 -12.05 10.57
N LEU A 35 -12.45 -12.50 10.91
CA LEU A 35 -12.22 -13.77 11.60
C LEU A 35 -12.73 -13.76 13.06
N ARG A 36 -13.04 -12.59 13.62
CA ARG A 36 -13.62 -12.39 14.97
C ARG A 36 -15.14 -12.25 14.96
N GLY A 37 -15.76 -12.46 13.78
CA GLY A 37 -17.21 -12.42 13.60
C GLY A 37 -17.76 -11.07 13.14
N PRO A 38 -19.04 -11.05 12.72
CA PRO A 38 -19.64 -9.90 12.02
C PRO A 38 -19.61 -8.58 12.81
N ALA A 39 -19.82 -8.64 14.13
CA ALA A 39 -19.83 -7.45 14.97
C ALA A 39 -18.45 -6.77 15.04
N MET A 40 -17.38 -7.57 15.15
CA MET A 40 -16.01 -7.05 15.12
C MET A 40 -15.64 -6.52 13.74
N ALA A 41 -15.99 -7.25 12.70
CA ALA A 41 -15.77 -6.82 11.31
C ALA A 41 -16.42 -5.45 11.06
N ALA A 42 -17.70 -5.29 11.39
CA ALA A 42 -18.41 -4.01 11.21
C ALA A 42 -17.78 -2.87 12.00
N LYS A 43 -17.35 -3.13 13.25
CA LYS A 43 -16.70 -2.11 14.10
C LYS A 43 -15.37 -1.65 13.52
N ILE A 44 -14.52 -2.59 13.09
CA ILE A 44 -13.19 -2.27 12.55
C ILE A 44 -13.32 -1.60 11.18
N SER A 45 -14.17 -2.11 10.27
CA SER A 45 -14.41 -1.51 8.96
C SER A 45 -14.88 -0.06 9.07
N ALA A 46 -15.79 0.23 9.99
CA ALA A 46 -16.24 1.61 10.22
C ALA A 46 -15.08 2.54 10.67
N LEU A 47 -14.13 2.06 11.47
CA LEU A 47 -12.95 2.83 11.86
C LEU A 47 -11.97 3.01 10.67
N THR A 48 -11.75 1.95 9.88
CA THR A 48 -10.93 1.99 8.65
C THR A 48 -11.48 3.01 7.68
N ASP A 49 -12.76 2.93 7.36
CA ASP A 49 -13.42 3.84 6.42
C ASP A 49 -13.30 5.31 6.84
N ARG A 50 -13.50 5.60 8.13
CA ARG A 50 -13.37 6.95 8.66
C ARG A 50 -11.94 7.46 8.56
N ALA A 51 -10.95 6.63 8.87
CA ALA A 51 -9.53 6.98 8.72
C ALA A 51 -9.15 7.21 7.25
N MET A 52 -9.60 6.34 6.34
CA MET A 52 -9.33 6.45 4.91
C MET A 52 -10.02 7.65 4.23
N ARG A 53 -11.15 8.13 4.79
CA ARG A 53 -11.77 9.40 4.39
C ARG A 53 -11.14 10.63 5.05
N GLY A 54 -10.20 10.44 6.01
CA GLY A 54 -9.57 11.53 6.75
C GLY A 54 -10.45 12.16 7.83
N GLU A 55 -11.53 11.48 8.27
CA GLU A 55 -12.42 11.96 9.33
C GLU A 55 -11.82 11.80 10.73
N ILE A 56 -10.97 10.81 10.91
CA ILE A 56 -10.18 10.56 12.12
C ILE A 56 -8.73 10.27 11.70
N THR A 57 -7.77 10.50 12.60
CA THR A 57 -6.38 10.19 12.32
C THR A 57 -6.09 8.70 12.51
N LEU A 58 -5.22 8.14 11.68
CA LEU A 58 -4.79 6.75 11.80
C LEU A 58 -4.18 6.47 13.17
N ASP A 59 -3.37 7.39 13.70
CA ASP A 59 -2.72 7.31 15.01
C ASP A 59 -3.69 6.98 16.14
N SER A 60 -4.90 7.55 16.08
CA SER A 60 -5.90 7.41 17.15
C SER A 60 -6.50 6.01 17.24
N VAL A 61 -6.41 5.21 16.18
CA VAL A 61 -7.13 3.93 16.10
C VAL A 61 -6.27 2.73 15.72
N TYR A 62 -5.04 2.94 15.21
CA TYR A 62 -4.22 1.85 14.67
C TYR A 62 -3.96 0.74 15.70
N GLY A 63 -3.36 1.09 16.83
CA GLY A 63 -3.05 0.13 17.88
C GLY A 63 -4.29 -0.44 18.58
N GLU A 64 -5.37 0.33 18.69
CA GLU A 64 -6.64 -0.15 19.25
C GLU A 64 -7.24 -1.25 18.37
N ARG A 65 -7.29 -1.08 17.06
CA ARG A 65 -7.76 -2.10 16.11
C ARG A 65 -6.98 -3.41 16.26
N LEU A 66 -5.65 -3.34 16.27
CA LEU A 66 -4.81 -4.53 16.43
C LEU A 66 -4.98 -5.22 17.78
N ARG A 67 -5.12 -4.47 18.86
CA ARG A 67 -5.40 -5.07 20.20
C ARG A 67 -6.76 -5.75 20.26
N MET A 68 -7.78 -5.18 19.64
CA MET A 68 -9.12 -5.81 19.58
C MET A 68 -9.12 -7.09 18.75
N ILE A 69 -8.38 -7.12 17.65
CA ILE A 69 -8.28 -8.28 16.77
C ILE A 69 -7.35 -9.34 17.35
N ALA A 70 -6.21 -8.93 17.93
CA ALA A 70 -5.15 -9.78 18.45
C ALA A 70 -4.81 -10.95 17.48
N PRO A 71 -4.33 -10.66 16.25
CA PRO A 71 -4.15 -11.70 15.24
C PRO A 71 -3.01 -12.64 15.60
N THR A 72 -3.18 -13.94 15.36
CA THR A 72 -2.13 -14.95 15.51
C THR A 72 -1.18 -14.96 14.32
N ARG A 73 0.01 -15.57 14.48
CA ARG A 73 0.96 -15.80 13.39
C ARG A 73 0.33 -16.54 12.21
N ALA A 74 -0.45 -17.58 12.49
CA ALA A 74 -1.12 -18.37 11.44
C ALA A 74 -2.14 -17.54 10.66
N GLU A 75 -2.84 -16.61 11.30
CA GLU A 75 -3.78 -15.69 10.63
C GLU A 75 -3.03 -14.67 9.75
N ILE A 76 -1.85 -14.19 10.18
CA ILE A 76 -0.99 -13.33 9.36
C ILE A 76 -0.47 -14.06 8.12
N GLU A 77 -0.06 -15.32 8.27
CA GLU A 77 0.33 -16.16 7.14
C GLU A 77 -0.86 -16.42 6.17
N ALA A 78 -2.07 -16.61 6.72
CA ALA A 78 -3.28 -16.73 5.90
C ALA A 78 -3.61 -15.42 5.17
N LEU A 79 -3.47 -14.28 5.83
CA LEU A 79 -3.62 -12.96 5.21
C LEU A 79 -2.60 -12.77 4.08
N GLY A 80 -1.36 -13.25 4.25
CA GLY A 80 -0.34 -13.19 3.20
C GLY A 80 -0.75 -13.93 1.92
N ARG A 81 -1.39 -15.10 2.06
CA ARG A 81 -1.97 -15.82 0.92
C ARG A 81 -3.10 -15.02 0.26
N ARG A 82 -3.97 -14.41 1.07
CA ARG A 82 -5.07 -13.57 0.55
C ARG A 82 -4.56 -12.37 -0.23
N TYR A 83 -3.52 -11.69 0.24
CA TYR A 83 -2.91 -10.58 -0.52
C TYR A 83 -2.45 -11.01 -1.92
N VAL A 84 -1.86 -12.21 -2.03
CA VAL A 84 -1.43 -12.77 -3.32
C VAL A 84 -2.62 -13.16 -4.20
N GLU A 85 -3.66 -13.78 -3.63
CA GLU A 85 -4.87 -14.19 -4.35
C GLU A 85 -5.67 -13.00 -4.89
N GLU A 86 -5.69 -11.90 -4.15
CA GLU A 86 -6.47 -10.69 -4.46
C GLU A 86 -5.60 -9.59 -5.11
N ILE A 87 -4.45 -9.96 -5.70
CA ILE A 87 -3.62 -8.99 -6.42
C ILE A 87 -4.43 -8.30 -7.53
N ALA A 88 -4.20 -7.00 -7.71
CA ALA A 88 -4.89 -6.21 -8.73
C ALA A 88 -4.63 -6.79 -10.13
N PRO A 89 -5.67 -6.89 -10.98
CA PRO A 89 -5.51 -7.43 -12.34
C PRO A 89 -4.41 -6.72 -13.14
N GLY A 90 -3.47 -7.49 -13.67
CA GLY A 90 -2.35 -7.00 -14.47
C GLY A 90 -1.25 -6.29 -13.69
N ALA A 91 -1.31 -6.25 -12.34
CA ALA A 91 -0.34 -5.52 -11.54
C ALA A 91 1.07 -6.12 -11.62
N ALA A 92 1.19 -7.46 -11.52
CA ALA A 92 2.49 -8.11 -11.58
C ALA A 92 3.20 -7.86 -12.91
N GLU A 93 2.48 -7.96 -14.03
CA GLU A 93 2.99 -7.73 -15.38
C GLU A 93 3.35 -6.26 -15.61
N ALA A 94 2.50 -5.33 -15.17
CA ALA A 94 2.78 -3.89 -15.29
C ALA A 94 4.03 -3.51 -14.48
N ILE A 95 4.13 -3.94 -13.22
CA ILE A 95 5.31 -3.70 -12.38
C ILE A 95 6.57 -4.30 -13.00
N ALA A 96 6.50 -5.52 -13.56
CA ALA A 96 7.63 -6.13 -14.23
C ALA A 96 8.10 -5.30 -15.45
N ARG A 97 7.16 -4.75 -16.25
CA ARG A 97 7.49 -3.90 -17.40
C ARG A 97 8.07 -2.56 -16.97
N LEU A 98 7.50 -1.92 -15.94
CA LEU A 98 8.05 -0.68 -15.35
C LEU A 98 9.50 -0.88 -14.89
N ARG A 99 9.75 -1.95 -14.12
CA ARG A 99 11.12 -2.28 -13.67
C ARG A 99 12.08 -2.55 -14.81
N LYS A 100 11.62 -3.25 -15.87
CA LYS A 100 12.42 -3.48 -17.08
C LYS A 100 12.77 -2.17 -17.81
N ALA A 101 11.88 -1.17 -17.75
CA ALA A 101 12.12 0.17 -18.27
C ALA A 101 13.01 1.04 -17.35
N GLY A 102 13.50 0.50 -16.23
CA GLY A 102 14.39 1.20 -15.30
C GLY A 102 13.67 2.04 -14.24
N VAL A 103 12.34 1.89 -14.10
CA VAL A 103 11.56 2.57 -13.05
C VAL A 103 11.76 1.85 -11.72
N ALA A 104 12.14 2.59 -10.67
CA ALA A 104 12.23 2.06 -9.32
C ALA A 104 10.83 1.91 -8.71
N ILE A 105 10.56 0.76 -8.10
CA ILE A 105 9.27 0.48 -7.43
C ILE A 105 9.51 0.34 -5.93
N ALA A 106 8.77 1.09 -5.12
CA ALA A 106 8.75 0.96 -3.66
C ALA A 106 7.32 0.69 -3.18
N LEU A 107 7.16 -0.24 -2.23
CA LEU A 107 5.89 -0.51 -1.56
C LEU A 107 5.91 0.15 -0.18
N VAL A 108 4.96 1.05 0.08
CA VAL A 108 4.85 1.78 1.36
C VAL A 108 3.42 1.65 1.89
N SER A 109 3.23 0.82 2.90
CA SER A 109 1.90 0.45 3.39
C SER A 109 1.76 0.59 4.91
N GLY A 110 0.60 1.06 5.36
CA GLY A 110 0.17 0.96 6.76
C GLY A 110 -0.27 -0.44 7.18
N GLY A 111 -0.28 -1.42 6.27
CA GLY A 111 -0.57 -2.82 6.55
C GLY A 111 0.57 -3.54 7.27
N LEU A 112 0.35 -4.82 7.56
CA LEU A 112 1.27 -5.66 8.34
C LEU A 112 2.34 -6.29 7.44
N ARG A 113 3.62 -5.93 7.69
CA ARG A 113 4.78 -6.33 6.88
C ARG A 113 4.82 -7.84 6.63
N GLU A 114 4.65 -8.65 7.67
CA GLU A 114 4.76 -10.10 7.62
C GLU A 114 3.69 -10.73 6.70
N ALA A 115 2.53 -10.09 6.58
CA ALA A 115 1.49 -10.50 5.64
C ALA A 115 1.76 -9.99 4.21
N ILE A 116 2.38 -8.82 4.04
CA ILE A 116 2.62 -8.22 2.72
C ILE A 116 3.83 -8.82 2.00
N VAL A 117 4.80 -9.37 2.74
CA VAL A 117 6.05 -9.93 2.19
C VAL A 117 5.82 -10.91 1.01
N PRO A 118 4.89 -11.88 1.05
CA PRO A 118 4.66 -12.78 -0.08
C PRO A 118 4.24 -12.05 -1.37
N LEU A 119 3.34 -11.06 -1.26
CA LEU A 119 2.92 -10.22 -2.39
C LEU A 119 4.08 -9.36 -2.92
N ALA A 120 4.85 -8.74 -2.03
CA ALA A 120 6.01 -7.95 -2.40
C ALA A 120 7.07 -8.78 -3.15
N GLN A 121 7.29 -10.02 -2.73
CA GLN A 121 8.16 -10.97 -3.42
C GLN A 121 7.63 -11.34 -4.81
N LEU A 122 6.32 -11.62 -4.91
CA LEU A 122 5.66 -11.94 -6.18
C LEU A 122 5.87 -10.85 -7.24
N VAL A 123 5.75 -9.56 -6.85
CA VAL A 123 5.95 -8.44 -7.78
C VAL A 123 7.42 -7.99 -7.87
N GLY A 124 8.34 -8.72 -7.23
CA GLY A 124 9.77 -8.44 -7.25
C GLY A 124 10.19 -7.17 -6.49
N ALA A 125 9.39 -6.71 -5.53
CA ALA A 125 9.65 -5.53 -4.70
C ALA A 125 9.90 -5.88 -3.22
N GLY A 126 10.31 -7.12 -2.91
CA GLY A 126 10.51 -7.60 -1.53
C GLY A 126 11.52 -6.77 -0.73
N ASP A 127 12.63 -6.36 -1.35
CA ASP A 127 13.65 -5.52 -0.71
C ASP A 127 13.25 -4.04 -0.61
N ALA A 128 12.22 -3.62 -1.33
CA ALA A 128 11.70 -2.26 -1.37
C ALA A 128 10.35 -2.12 -0.64
N LEU A 129 10.05 -3.02 0.29
CA LEU A 129 8.86 -2.99 1.13
C LEU A 129 9.14 -2.30 2.47
N THR A 130 8.40 -1.22 2.75
CA THR A 130 8.29 -0.60 4.07
C THR A 130 6.84 -0.71 4.55
N ALA A 131 6.62 -1.40 5.67
CA ALA A 131 5.31 -1.63 6.27
C ALA A 131 5.44 -1.83 7.79
N VAL A 132 4.33 -1.89 8.52
CA VAL A 132 4.33 -2.01 9.98
C VAL A 132 4.63 -3.44 10.39
N SER A 133 5.66 -3.67 11.20
CA SER A 133 6.00 -5.00 11.72
C SER A 133 5.11 -5.38 12.91
N ILE A 134 4.64 -6.63 12.93
CA ILE A 134 3.89 -7.24 14.02
C ILE A 134 4.77 -8.22 14.81
N ARG A 135 4.53 -8.35 16.10
CA ARG A 135 5.28 -9.24 17.00
C ARG A 135 4.37 -10.31 17.57
N PHE A 136 4.95 -11.49 17.80
CA PHE A 136 4.28 -12.66 18.38
C PHE A 136 5.08 -13.19 19.56
N ASP A 137 4.39 -13.79 20.52
CA ASP A 137 5.01 -14.61 21.54
C ASP A 137 5.49 -15.96 20.96
N GLU A 138 6.12 -16.78 21.81
CA GLU A 138 6.63 -18.11 21.43
C GLU A 138 5.54 -19.07 20.94
N ARG A 139 4.28 -18.84 21.34
CA ARG A 139 3.11 -19.63 20.94
C ARG A 139 2.45 -19.10 19.67
N GLY A 140 2.97 -18.00 19.11
CA GLY A 140 2.39 -17.36 17.92
C GLY A 140 1.19 -16.46 18.20
N ASN A 141 0.93 -16.09 19.46
CA ASN A 141 -0.10 -15.12 19.80
C ASN A 141 0.40 -13.69 19.62
N TYR A 142 -0.50 -12.76 19.39
CA TYR A 142 -0.20 -11.34 19.27
C TYR A 142 0.54 -10.78 20.51
N ALA A 143 1.69 -10.18 20.28
CA ALA A 143 2.54 -9.57 21.31
C ALA A 143 2.82 -8.07 21.03
N GLY A 144 2.04 -7.45 20.11
CA GLY A 144 2.18 -6.05 19.77
C GLY A 144 2.67 -5.84 18.33
N PHE A 145 2.93 -4.58 18.00
CA PHE A 145 3.48 -4.16 16.72
C PHE A 145 4.63 -3.16 16.96
N ASP A 146 5.30 -2.70 15.92
CA ASP A 146 6.27 -1.61 16.04
C ASP A 146 5.54 -0.27 16.17
N GLU A 147 5.30 0.15 17.41
CA GLU A 147 4.62 1.41 17.75
C GLU A 147 5.41 2.66 17.32
N ARG A 148 6.71 2.51 17.01
CA ARG A 148 7.56 3.60 16.51
C ARG A 148 7.53 3.71 14.99
N SER A 149 6.86 2.80 14.30
CA SER A 149 6.72 2.86 12.85
C SER A 149 5.95 4.13 12.44
N PRO A 150 6.53 5.00 11.60
CA PRO A 150 5.80 6.14 11.07
C PRO A 150 4.50 5.73 10.37
N LEU A 151 4.49 4.54 9.75
CA LEU A 151 3.36 4.02 8.97
C LEU A 151 2.11 3.67 9.80
N ALA A 152 2.22 3.66 11.12
CA ALA A 152 1.07 3.61 12.02
C ALA A 152 0.42 4.98 12.24
N THR A 153 0.89 6.05 11.58
CA THR A 153 0.43 7.43 11.74
C THR A 153 -0.09 8.03 10.43
N GLN A 154 -0.92 9.09 10.53
CA GLN A 154 -1.53 9.75 9.38
C GLN A 154 -0.50 10.31 8.38
N GLN A 155 0.63 10.85 8.86
CA GLN A 155 1.66 11.48 8.05
C GLN A 155 2.86 10.56 7.73
N GLY A 156 2.79 9.32 8.17
CA GLY A 156 3.94 8.41 8.13
C GLY A 156 4.41 8.06 6.72
N LYS A 157 3.49 7.91 5.77
CA LYS A 157 3.87 7.63 4.37
C LYS A 157 4.70 8.76 3.78
N ALA A 158 4.37 10.03 4.05
CA ALA A 158 5.16 11.16 3.59
C ALA A 158 6.58 11.19 4.19
N GLN A 159 6.73 10.81 5.46
CA GLN A 159 8.04 10.68 6.09
C GLN A 159 8.85 9.57 5.44
N VAL A 160 8.30 8.36 5.34
CA VAL A 160 8.98 7.20 4.75
C VAL A 160 9.41 7.48 3.30
N VAL A 161 8.56 8.09 2.49
CA VAL A 161 8.89 8.42 1.09
C VAL A 161 10.07 9.38 1.00
N ARG A 162 10.17 10.38 1.88
CA ARG A 162 11.34 11.26 1.94
C ARG A 162 12.62 10.50 2.33
N ASP A 163 12.51 9.60 3.32
CA ASP A 163 13.64 8.84 3.84
C ASP A 163 14.18 7.81 2.82
N LEU A 164 13.32 7.32 1.91
CA LEU A 164 13.72 6.39 0.83
C LEU A 164 14.62 7.04 -0.23
N ALA A 165 14.69 8.38 -0.29
CA ALA A 165 15.54 9.13 -1.23
C ALA A 165 15.47 8.64 -2.68
N LEU A 166 14.25 8.37 -3.18
CA LEU A 166 14.01 7.80 -4.51
C LEU A 166 14.40 8.77 -5.64
N GLY A 167 14.79 8.23 -6.78
CA GLY A 167 15.08 9.00 -7.98
C GLY A 167 13.84 9.75 -8.50
N ALA A 168 13.95 11.07 -8.66
CA ALA A 168 12.88 11.91 -9.19
C ALA A 168 12.82 11.89 -10.73
N PRO A 169 11.65 12.08 -11.35
CA PRO A 169 10.33 12.33 -10.74
C PRO A 169 9.73 11.09 -10.07
N VAL A 170 9.09 11.27 -8.92
CA VAL A 170 8.44 10.20 -8.15
C VAL A 170 6.92 10.32 -8.28
N LEU A 171 6.24 9.23 -8.64
CA LEU A 171 4.78 9.11 -8.59
C LEU A 171 4.38 8.34 -7.34
N GLY A 172 3.58 8.94 -6.46
CA GLY A 172 2.90 8.24 -5.36
C GLY A 172 1.53 7.74 -5.83
N VAL A 173 1.15 6.52 -5.46
CA VAL A 173 -0.13 5.92 -5.85
C VAL A 173 -0.77 5.23 -4.65
N GLY A 174 -2.04 5.51 -4.40
CA GLY A 174 -2.84 4.89 -3.34
C GLY A 174 -4.27 5.39 -3.36
N ASP A 175 -5.12 4.83 -2.51
CA ASP A 175 -6.57 5.07 -2.52
C ASP A 175 -7.08 5.85 -1.30
N GLY A 176 -6.28 5.95 -0.21
CA GLY A 176 -6.68 6.50 1.08
C GLY A 176 -6.12 7.89 1.41
N ALA A 177 -6.63 8.48 2.50
CA ALA A 177 -6.17 9.78 3.00
C ALA A 177 -4.70 9.76 3.45
N THR A 178 -4.21 8.61 3.94
CA THR A 178 -2.79 8.42 4.30
C THR A 178 -1.89 8.43 3.08
N ASP A 179 -2.40 7.98 1.92
CA ASP A 179 -1.68 8.04 0.64
C ASP A 179 -1.62 9.46 0.11
N LEU A 180 -2.77 10.15 0.13
CA LEU A 180 -2.81 11.55 -0.26
C LEU A 180 -1.87 12.41 0.61
N ALA A 181 -1.66 12.04 1.88
CA ALA A 181 -0.73 12.73 2.76
C ALA A 181 0.74 12.65 2.29
N MET A 182 1.12 11.68 1.43
CA MET A 182 2.47 11.64 0.85
C MET A 182 2.69 12.63 -0.31
N LYS A 183 1.62 13.29 -0.81
CA LYS A 183 1.72 14.24 -1.94
C LYS A 183 2.83 15.29 -1.80
N PRO A 184 3.12 15.88 -0.62
CA PRO A 184 4.24 16.80 -0.45
C PRO A 184 5.65 16.17 -0.55
N ALA A 185 5.74 14.84 -0.60
CA ALA A 185 6.99 14.08 -0.66
C ALA A 185 7.25 13.43 -2.04
N VAL A 186 6.33 13.59 -2.99
CA VAL A 186 6.40 13.04 -4.35
C VAL A 186 6.28 14.15 -5.40
N SER A 187 6.62 13.85 -6.65
CA SER A 187 6.48 14.79 -7.76
C SER A 187 5.03 14.92 -8.24
N ALA A 188 4.27 13.83 -8.14
CA ALA A 188 2.84 13.80 -8.40
C ALA A 188 2.18 12.66 -7.61
N PHE A 189 0.87 12.77 -7.38
CA PHE A 189 0.06 11.75 -6.70
C PHE A 189 -1.10 11.28 -7.58
N GLY A 190 -1.22 9.97 -7.73
CA GLY A 190 -2.32 9.29 -8.40
C GLY A 190 -3.26 8.62 -7.40
N ALA A 191 -4.55 8.99 -7.44
CA ALA A 191 -5.58 8.28 -6.69
C ALA A 191 -5.94 6.98 -7.43
N PHE A 192 -5.65 5.84 -6.81
CA PHE A 192 -6.07 4.55 -7.35
C PHE A 192 -7.55 4.30 -7.00
N THR A 193 -8.36 4.00 -8.01
CA THR A 193 -9.82 3.82 -7.85
C THR A 193 -10.30 2.46 -8.34
N GLY A 194 -9.38 1.53 -8.60
CA GLY A 194 -9.71 0.19 -9.11
C GLY A 194 -10.51 -0.68 -8.13
N PHE A 195 -10.37 -0.47 -6.82
CA PHE A 195 -11.11 -1.21 -5.80
C PHE A 195 -12.04 -0.30 -4.99
N ALA A 196 -11.58 0.89 -4.64
CA ALA A 196 -12.37 1.83 -3.85
C ALA A 196 -12.22 3.26 -4.38
N ARG A 197 -13.33 3.97 -4.53
CA ARG A 197 -13.32 5.38 -4.91
C ARG A 197 -13.63 6.24 -3.69
N ARG A 198 -12.66 7.04 -3.27
CA ARG A 198 -12.80 7.99 -2.17
C ARG A 198 -12.69 9.41 -2.71
N ASP A 199 -13.83 10.10 -2.83
CA ASP A 199 -13.90 11.42 -3.47
C ASP A 199 -12.94 12.48 -2.90
N PRO A 200 -12.69 12.56 -1.57
CA PRO A 200 -11.69 13.50 -1.04
C PRO A 200 -10.28 13.22 -1.57
N VAL A 201 -9.89 11.95 -1.73
CA VAL A 201 -8.59 11.54 -2.26
C VAL A 201 -8.49 11.88 -3.74
N VAL A 202 -9.52 11.55 -4.51
CA VAL A 202 -9.60 11.85 -5.96
C VAL A 202 -9.50 13.37 -6.21
N ARG A 203 -10.20 14.19 -5.43
CA ARG A 203 -10.12 15.67 -5.57
C ARG A 203 -8.75 16.25 -5.22
N GLY A 204 -8.00 15.58 -4.35
CA GLY A 204 -6.65 16.01 -3.95
C GLY A 204 -5.54 15.49 -4.86
N ALA A 205 -5.83 14.52 -5.72
CA ALA A 205 -4.85 13.87 -6.60
C ALA A 205 -4.56 14.69 -7.87
N ASP A 206 -3.40 14.44 -8.48
CA ASP A 206 -3.02 15.00 -9.78
C ASP A 206 -3.54 14.10 -10.91
N TYR A 207 -3.69 12.79 -10.64
CA TYR A 207 -4.21 11.79 -11.57
C TYR A 207 -5.24 10.90 -10.89
N THR A 208 -6.20 10.38 -11.67
CA THR A 208 -7.07 9.26 -11.27
C THR A 208 -6.66 8.04 -12.07
N ILE A 209 -6.37 6.92 -11.39
CA ILE A 209 -5.85 5.68 -11.97
C ILE A 209 -6.81 4.54 -11.62
N GLU A 210 -7.39 3.90 -12.62
CA GLU A 210 -8.41 2.85 -12.41
C GLU A 210 -7.85 1.45 -12.57
N SER A 211 -6.63 1.33 -13.15
CA SER A 211 -5.99 0.03 -13.41
C SER A 211 -4.47 0.15 -13.49
N PHE A 212 -3.78 -0.98 -13.33
CA PHE A 212 -2.33 -1.05 -13.53
C PHE A 212 -1.90 -0.82 -14.98
N ALA A 213 -2.78 -1.08 -15.96
CA ALA A 213 -2.52 -0.70 -17.36
C ALA A 213 -2.47 0.83 -17.55
N GLN A 214 -3.39 1.57 -16.89
CA GLN A 214 -3.35 3.04 -16.89
C GLN A 214 -2.14 3.59 -16.13
N LEU A 215 -1.77 2.96 -14.98
CA LEU A 215 -0.55 3.32 -14.26
C LEU A 215 0.69 3.16 -15.15
N GLU A 216 0.83 2.04 -15.82
CA GLU A 216 1.94 1.76 -16.73
C GLU A 216 2.02 2.80 -17.85
N ALA A 217 0.90 3.07 -18.53
CA ALA A 217 0.83 4.07 -19.58
C ALA A 217 1.20 5.47 -19.09
N LEU A 218 0.74 5.87 -17.90
CA LEU A 218 1.09 7.16 -17.30
C LEU A 218 2.59 7.28 -16.99
N VAL A 219 3.21 6.19 -16.53
CA VAL A 219 4.62 6.20 -16.12
C VAL A 219 5.56 6.14 -17.31
N LEU A 220 5.23 5.37 -18.33
CA LEU A 220 6.09 5.16 -19.51
C LEU A 220 5.92 6.23 -20.59
N GLY A 221 4.76 6.89 -20.67
CA GLY A 221 4.40 7.90 -21.67
C GLY A 221 3.69 7.30 -22.87
#